data_cfd17b29946764f35bc3493480bf5ded
#
_entry.id   cfd17b29946764f35bc3493480bf5ded
#
_cell.length_a   1.000
_cell.length_b   1.000
_cell.length_c   1.000
_cell.angle_alpha   90.00
_cell.angle_beta   90.00
_cell.angle_gamma   90.00
#
_symmetry.space_group_name_H-M   'P 1'
#
loop_
_entity.id
_entity.type
_entity.pdbx_description
1 polymer ?
#
loop_
_entity_poly.entity_id
_entity_poly.type
_entity_poly.pdbx_seq_one_letter_code
_entity_poly.pdbx_strand_id
1 'polypeptide(L)'
;MLLPKDIDRILYLDVDLVVINPLEELYNTDFEGNYYVACSHVKEILTKINQLRLGVEEVVPYINTGVMVMNLTALRESLTIEQIKETAQKKMHTFLLPDQDLLTVMHGERIKLVDTMRYNLSDRMLSIYNANPKNEKRDLQWVRENAVIIHYYGKNKPWKDGYSVCLGTFYPHCD
;
A
#
# COMPACT_ATOMS: atom_id res chain seq x y z
N MET A 1 10.12 -18.91 -7.14
CA MET A 1 10.36 -17.52 -6.70
C MET A 1 11.79 -17.15 -7.08
N LEU A 2 11.98 -15.94 -7.65
CA LEU A 2 13.31 -15.52 -8.19
C LEU A 2 14.28 -14.97 -7.13
N LEU A 3 13.77 -14.66 -5.93
CA LEU A 3 14.59 -14.13 -4.84
C LEU A 3 15.41 -15.22 -4.14
N PRO A 4 16.63 -14.90 -3.65
CA PRO A 4 17.46 -15.82 -2.89
C PRO A 4 16.71 -16.47 -1.73
N LYS A 5 17.04 -17.75 -1.44
CA LYS A 5 16.30 -18.53 -0.44
C LYS A 5 16.59 -18.12 1.02
N ASP A 6 17.70 -17.48 1.25
CA ASP A 6 18.14 -16.96 2.54
C ASP A 6 17.47 -15.64 2.95
N ILE A 7 16.75 -14.99 2.02
CA ILE A 7 15.94 -13.81 2.32
C ILE A 7 14.53 -14.29 2.72
N ASP A 8 14.16 -14.05 3.96
CA ASP A 8 12.86 -14.43 4.54
C ASP A 8 11.81 -13.31 4.49
N ARG A 9 12.26 -12.04 4.35
CA ARG A 9 11.43 -10.84 4.38
C ARG A 9 11.95 -9.79 3.40
N ILE A 10 11.04 -9.07 2.75
CA ILE A 10 11.39 -7.87 1.95
C ILE A 10 10.41 -6.74 2.24
N LEU A 11 10.89 -5.52 2.08
CA LEU A 11 10.07 -4.32 1.96
C LEU A 11 10.05 -3.90 0.48
N TYR A 12 8.87 -3.94 -0.12
CA TYR A 12 8.62 -3.44 -1.47
C TYR A 12 8.15 -1.98 -1.39
N LEU A 13 8.76 -1.14 -2.20
CA LEU A 13 8.43 0.29 -2.30
C LEU A 13 8.30 0.67 -3.78
N ASP A 14 7.23 1.38 -4.14
CA ASP A 14 7.07 2.00 -5.45
C ASP A 14 8.11 3.11 -5.66
N VAL A 15 8.35 3.49 -6.92
CA VAL A 15 9.38 4.49 -7.28
C VAL A 15 8.91 5.94 -7.08
N ASP A 16 7.63 6.16 -6.80
CA ASP A 16 6.99 7.47 -6.66
C ASP A 16 6.69 7.83 -5.20
N LEU A 17 7.60 7.48 -4.31
CA LEU A 17 7.51 7.79 -2.89
C LEU A 17 8.80 8.42 -2.35
N VAL A 18 8.69 9.05 -1.19
CA VAL A 18 9.83 9.58 -0.41
C VAL A 18 9.74 9.06 1.01
N VAL A 19 10.85 8.52 1.50
CA VAL A 19 11.03 8.09 2.89
C VAL A 19 11.57 9.28 3.68
N ILE A 20 10.85 9.72 4.71
CA ILE A 20 11.20 10.90 5.51
C ILE A 20 11.55 10.57 6.98
N ASN A 21 11.25 9.36 7.43
CA ASN A 21 11.57 8.85 8.75
C ASN A 21 12.00 7.37 8.68
N PRO A 22 12.62 6.80 9.73
CA PRO A 22 13.15 5.44 9.72
C PRO A 22 12.09 4.38 9.39
N LEU A 23 12.48 3.39 8.56
CA LEU A 23 11.63 2.28 8.10
C LEU A 23 11.65 1.08 9.05
N GLU A 24 12.51 1.10 10.07
CA GLU A 24 12.81 -0.06 10.91
C GLU A 24 11.56 -0.68 11.56
N GLU A 25 10.67 0.15 12.09
CA GLU A 25 9.43 -0.31 12.73
C GLU A 25 8.50 -0.99 11.72
N LEU A 26 8.34 -0.40 10.51
CA LEU A 26 7.56 -1.02 9.44
C LEU A 26 8.16 -2.34 9.01
N TYR A 27 9.47 -2.36 8.73
CA TYR A 27 10.18 -3.54 8.28
C TYR A 27 10.10 -4.69 9.29
N ASN A 28 10.22 -4.40 10.59
CA ASN A 28 10.20 -5.37 11.67
C ASN A 28 8.80 -5.71 12.20
N THR A 29 7.73 -5.15 11.59
CA THR A 29 6.35 -5.48 11.98
C THR A 29 6.14 -6.99 11.95
N ASP A 30 5.61 -7.55 13.05
CA ASP A 30 5.25 -8.97 13.12
C ASP A 30 4.10 -9.25 12.14
N PHE A 31 4.24 -10.32 11.38
CA PHE A 31 3.22 -10.74 10.43
C PHE A 31 1.97 -11.34 11.08
N GLU A 32 2.06 -11.84 12.30
CA GLU A 32 0.94 -12.49 13.01
C GLU A 32 0.25 -13.56 12.15
N GLY A 33 1.03 -14.36 11.42
CA GLY A 33 0.55 -15.38 10.50
C GLY A 33 0.07 -14.87 9.14
N ASN A 34 0.18 -13.56 8.87
CA ASN A 34 -0.14 -12.98 7.57
C ASN A 34 1.03 -13.09 6.58
N TYR A 35 0.73 -12.94 5.30
CA TYR A 35 1.72 -12.94 4.22
C TYR A 35 2.23 -11.55 3.90
N TYR A 36 1.41 -10.54 4.18
CA TYR A 36 1.72 -9.15 3.86
C TYR A 36 1.39 -8.23 5.04
N VAL A 37 2.20 -7.18 5.18
CA VAL A 37 1.90 -6.00 5.98
C VAL A 37 1.80 -4.84 5.00
N ALA A 38 0.66 -4.17 4.94
CA ALA A 38 0.38 -3.12 3.95
C ALA A 38 -0.59 -2.06 4.47
N CYS A 39 -0.73 -0.98 3.71
CA CYS A 39 -1.67 0.09 4.00
C CYS A 39 -2.98 -0.09 3.21
N SER A 40 -4.10 0.29 3.81
CA SER A 40 -5.37 0.34 3.09
C SER A 40 -5.34 1.41 1.98
N HIS A 41 -5.87 1.07 0.80
CA HIS A 41 -5.98 2.01 -0.32
C HIS A 41 -7.25 2.86 -0.27
N VAL A 42 -8.32 2.31 0.27
CA VAL A 42 -9.68 2.88 0.20
C VAL A 42 -10.42 2.78 1.52
N LYS A 43 -11.47 3.62 1.66
CA LYS A 43 -12.41 3.52 2.79
C LYS A 43 -13.24 2.23 2.69
N GLU A 44 -13.75 1.76 3.82
CA GLU A 44 -14.54 0.52 3.95
C GLU A 44 -15.67 0.36 2.92
N ILE A 45 -16.33 1.47 2.55
CA ILE A 45 -17.42 1.44 1.58
C ILE A 45 -16.96 0.99 0.18
N LEU A 46 -15.77 1.43 -0.24
CA LEU A 46 -15.17 1.04 -1.53
C LEU A 46 -14.59 -0.38 -1.47
N THR A 47 -14.23 -0.86 -0.30
CA THR A 47 -13.80 -2.24 -0.07
C THR A 47 -14.94 -3.21 -0.45
N LYS A 48 -16.17 -2.93 -0.02
CA LYS A 48 -17.35 -3.76 -0.37
C LYS A 48 -17.64 -3.78 -1.88
N ILE A 49 -17.49 -2.62 -2.55
CA ILE A 49 -17.66 -2.55 -4.01
C ILE A 49 -16.60 -3.38 -4.73
N ASN A 50 -15.35 -3.28 -4.29
CA ASN A 50 -14.25 -4.06 -4.85
C ASN A 50 -14.42 -5.57 -4.57
N GLN A 51 -14.91 -5.95 -3.41
CA GLN A 51 -15.26 -7.32 -3.07
C GLN A 51 -16.25 -7.92 -4.08
N LEU A 52 -17.36 -7.23 -4.33
CA LEU A 52 -18.37 -7.67 -5.32
C LEU A 52 -17.77 -7.78 -6.73
N ARG A 53 -16.98 -6.78 -7.14
CA ARG A 53 -16.33 -6.76 -8.47
C ARG A 53 -15.35 -7.91 -8.64
N LEU A 54 -14.57 -8.22 -7.62
CA LEU A 54 -13.53 -9.27 -7.65
C LEU A 54 -14.10 -10.67 -7.37
N GLY A 55 -15.37 -10.76 -6.93
CA GLY A 55 -16.01 -12.03 -6.58
C GLY A 55 -15.29 -12.71 -5.42
N VAL A 56 -14.92 -11.96 -4.39
CA VAL A 56 -14.33 -12.48 -3.14
C VAL A 56 -15.47 -12.65 -2.15
N GLU A 57 -15.57 -13.81 -1.50
CA GLU A 57 -16.70 -14.15 -0.62
C GLU A 57 -16.67 -13.35 0.68
N GLU A 58 -15.48 -13.09 1.22
CA GLU A 58 -15.31 -12.33 2.46
C GLU A 58 -14.93 -10.87 2.22
N VAL A 59 -15.21 -10.02 3.20
CA VAL A 59 -14.77 -8.61 3.18
C VAL A 59 -13.30 -8.57 3.55
N VAL A 60 -12.45 -8.50 2.54
CA VAL A 60 -11.00 -8.41 2.71
C VAL A 60 -10.48 -6.98 2.48
N PRO A 61 -9.38 -6.59 3.11
CA PRO A 61 -8.79 -5.28 2.89
C PRO A 61 -8.39 -5.08 1.42
N TYR A 62 -8.76 -3.92 0.86
CA TYR A 62 -8.24 -3.49 -0.42
C TYR A 62 -7.05 -2.57 -0.17
N ILE A 63 -5.84 -3.06 -0.48
CA ILE A 63 -4.60 -2.40 -0.11
C ILE A 63 -3.99 -1.60 -1.26
N ASN A 64 -3.09 -0.68 -0.90
CA ASN A 64 -2.16 -0.09 -1.84
C ASN A 64 -0.87 -0.93 -1.85
N THR A 65 -0.51 -1.48 -3.01
CA THR A 65 0.65 -2.36 -3.16
C THR A 65 1.98 -1.61 -3.20
N GLY A 66 1.97 -0.29 -3.27
CA GLY A 66 3.18 0.52 -3.38
C GLY A 66 4.04 0.60 -2.12
N VAL A 67 3.50 0.19 -0.96
CA VAL A 67 4.25 0.04 0.30
C VAL A 67 3.82 -1.27 0.95
N MET A 68 4.72 -2.26 0.97
CA MET A 68 4.36 -3.60 1.41
C MET A 68 5.54 -4.37 1.99
N VAL A 69 5.40 -4.91 3.20
CA VAL A 69 6.33 -5.91 3.74
C VAL A 69 5.79 -7.30 3.41
N MET A 70 6.64 -8.15 2.86
CA MET A 70 6.27 -9.50 2.42
C MET A 70 6.98 -10.57 3.24
N ASN A 71 6.23 -11.56 3.73
CA ASN A 71 6.73 -12.77 4.36
C ASN A 71 7.07 -13.79 3.28
N LEU A 72 8.33 -13.80 2.84
CA LEU A 72 8.76 -14.67 1.74
C LEU A 72 8.77 -16.16 2.12
N THR A 73 8.96 -16.48 3.38
CA THR A 73 8.89 -17.86 3.87
C THR A 73 7.47 -18.41 3.68
N ALA A 74 6.47 -17.71 4.23
CA ALA A 74 5.07 -18.12 4.11
C ALA A 74 4.60 -18.14 2.64
N LEU A 75 5.03 -17.16 1.84
CA LEU A 75 4.68 -17.10 0.42
C LEU A 75 5.28 -18.24 -0.41
N ARG A 76 6.50 -18.69 -0.09
CA ARG A 76 7.12 -19.84 -0.77
C ARG A 76 6.41 -21.15 -0.48
N GLU A 77 5.84 -21.28 0.70
CA GLU A 77 5.11 -22.48 1.11
C GLU A 77 3.68 -22.52 0.55
N SER A 78 3.06 -21.35 0.35
CA SER A 78 1.65 -21.24 0.00
C SER A 78 1.35 -20.92 -1.46
N LEU A 79 2.34 -20.46 -2.24
CA LEU A 79 2.12 -19.86 -3.55
C LEU A 79 3.06 -20.42 -4.62
N THR A 80 2.46 -20.91 -5.73
CA THR A 80 3.19 -21.29 -6.92
C THR A 80 3.02 -20.25 -8.05
N ILE A 81 3.97 -20.22 -8.97
CA ILE A 81 3.88 -19.35 -10.16
C ILE A 81 2.68 -19.75 -11.03
N GLU A 82 2.37 -21.02 -11.07
CA GLU A 82 1.24 -21.58 -11.82
C GLU A 82 -0.09 -21.03 -11.29
N GLN A 83 -0.28 -21.03 -9.95
CA GLN A 83 -1.49 -20.47 -9.31
C GLN A 83 -1.65 -18.97 -9.61
N ILE A 84 -0.55 -18.19 -9.59
CA ILE A 84 -0.57 -16.77 -9.95
C ILE A 84 -1.06 -16.60 -11.39
N LYS A 85 -0.46 -17.35 -12.34
CA LYS A 85 -0.81 -17.28 -13.77
C LYS A 85 -2.26 -17.68 -14.03
N GLU A 86 -2.73 -18.76 -13.43
CA GLU A 86 -4.11 -19.21 -13.57
C GLU A 86 -5.11 -18.18 -13.03
N THR A 87 -4.85 -17.62 -11.85
CA THR A 87 -5.72 -16.59 -11.24
C THR A 87 -5.76 -15.34 -12.12
N ALA A 88 -4.58 -14.88 -12.58
CA ALA A 88 -4.48 -13.74 -13.47
C ALA A 88 -5.26 -13.98 -14.77
N GLN A 89 -5.07 -15.13 -15.42
CA GLN A 89 -5.78 -15.48 -16.68
C GLN A 89 -7.30 -15.53 -16.49
N LYS A 90 -7.77 -16.12 -15.40
CA LYS A 90 -9.21 -16.28 -15.14
C LYS A 90 -9.91 -14.95 -14.80
N LYS A 91 -9.22 -14.04 -14.09
CA LYS A 91 -9.86 -12.84 -13.52
C LYS A 91 -9.37 -11.51 -14.11
N MET A 92 -8.39 -11.51 -15.02
CA MET A 92 -7.79 -10.27 -15.58
C MET A 92 -8.83 -9.31 -16.17
N HIS A 93 -9.93 -9.81 -16.73
CA HIS A 93 -11.00 -9.00 -17.30
C HIS A 93 -11.80 -8.19 -16.25
N THR A 94 -11.70 -8.56 -14.96
CA THR A 94 -12.32 -7.83 -13.84
C THR A 94 -11.36 -6.87 -13.15
N PHE A 95 -10.06 -6.93 -13.47
CA PHE A 95 -9.04 -6.15 -12.81
C PHE A 95 -9.01 -4.70 -13.31
N LEU A 96 -9.01 -3.75 -12.37
CA LEU A 96 -8.82 -2.31 -12.62
C LEU A 96 -7.40 -1.87 -12.23
N LEU A 97 -6.89 -2.42 -11.14
CA LEU A 97 -5.52 -2.24 -10.65
C LEU A 97 -4.91 -3.63 -10.51
N PRO A 98 -4.27 -4.16 -11.57
CA PRO A 98 -3.93 -5.57 -11.69
C PRO A 98 -3.20 -6.15 -10.48
N ASP A 99 -2.18 -5.45 -9.98
CA ASP A 99 -1.36 -5.93 -8.85
C ASP A 99 -2.17 -6.01 -7.55
N GLN A 100 -2.94 -4.94 -7.24
CA GLN A 100 -3.78 -4.88 -6.05
C GLN A 100 -4.94 -5.86 -6.12
N ASP A 101 -5.57 -5.97 -7.30
CA ASP A 101 -6.70 -6.86 -7.52
C ASP A 101 -6.27 -8.33 -7.42
N LEU A 102 -5.15 -8.69 -8.05
CA LEU A 102 -4.60 -10.04 -8.00
C LEU A 102 -4.26 -10.45 -6.56
N LEU A 103 -3.57 -9.59 -5.82
CA LEU A 103 -3.18 -9.85 -4.45
C LEU A 103 -4.41 -9.98 -3.54
N THR A 104 -5.40 -9.10 -3.71
CA THR A 104 -6.67 -9.15 -2.97
C THR A 104 -7.41 -10.45 -3.22
N VAL A 105 -7.48 -10.92 -4.46
CA VAL A 105 -8.15 -12.17 -4.83
C VAL A 105 -7.44 -13.39 -4.27
N MET A 106 -6.11 -13.38 -4.26
CA MET A 106 -5.32 -14.56 -3.85
C MET A 106 -5.11 -14.64 -2.34
N HIS A 107 -4.90 -13.51 -1.68
CA HIS A 107 -4.45 -13.47 -0.29
C HIS A 107 -5.06 -12.33 0.54
N GLY A 108 -6.23 -11.84 0.17
CA GLY A 108 -6.87 -10.73 0.89
C GLY A 108 -7.06 -10.98 2.38
N GLU A 109 -7.27 -12.24 2.78
CA GLU A 109 -7.41 -12.67 4.18
C GLU A 109 -6.08 -12.76 4.95
N ARG A 110 -4.95 -12.66 4.25
CA ARG A 110 -3.59 -12.80 4.79
C ARG A 110 -2.83 -11.47 4.76
N ILE A 111 -3.52 -10.38 5.02
CA ILE A 111 -2.99 -9.03 5.03
C ILE A 111 -3.17 -8.40 6.40
N LYS A 112 -2.06 -8.03 7.03
CA LYS A 112 -2.06 -7.18 8.22
C LYS A 112 -2.03 -5.72 7.80
N LEU A 113 -3.01 -4.94 8.25
CA LEU A 113 -3.05 -3.50 7.97
C LEU A 113 -2.20 -2.72 8.97
N VAL A 114 -1.49 -1.71 8.46
CA VAL A 114 -0.78 -0.69 9.24
C VAL A 114 -1.29 0.70 8.92
N ASP A 115 -0.89 1.69 9.72
CA ASP A 115 -1.39 3.07 9.62
C ASP A 115 -0.98 3.73 8.30
N THR A 116 -1.99 3.97 7.46
CA THR A 116 -1.82 4.61 6.14
C THR A 116 -1.30 6.06 6.28
N MET A 117 -1.68 6.78 7.34
CA MET A 117 -1.21 8.15 7.55
C MET A 117 0.28 8.19 7.90
N ARG A 118 0.82 7.09 8.41
CA ARG A 118 2.23 6.97 8.77
C ARG A 118 3.07 6.36 7.64
N TYR A 119 2.59 5.29 7.01
CA TYR A 119 3.40 4.49 6.10
C TYR A 119 3.03 4.60 4.62
N ASN A 120 1.96 5.34 4.27
CA ASN A 120 1.54 5.53 2.89
C ASN A 120 0.75 6.83 2.72
N LEU A 121 1.29 7.91 3.29
CA LEU A 121 0.64 9.21 3.31
C LEU A 121 0.63 9.83 1.90
N SER A 122 -0.52 10.36 1.50
CA SER A 122 -0.66 11.18 0.30
C SER A 122 -1.42 12.47 0.59
N ASP A 123 -1.29 13.47 -0.29
CA ASP A 123 -2.05 14.73 -0.16
C ASP A 123 -3.55 14.50 -0.08
N ARG A 124 -4.06 13.53 -0.85
CA ARG A 124 -5.49 13.15 -0.82
C ARG A 124 -5.89 12.61 0.56
N MET A 125 -5.08 11.73 1.15
CA MET A 125 -5.39 11.15 2.46
C MET A 125 -5.34 12.21 3.55
N LEU A 126 -4.32 13.08 3.53
CA LEU A 126 -4.18 14.18 4.47
C LEU A 126 -5.37 15.15 4.36
N SER A 127 -5.77 15.53 3.14
CA SER A 127 -6.91 16.41 2.90
C SER A 127 -8.22 15.79 3.39
N ILE A 128 -8.48 14.50 3.11
CA ILE A 128 -9.68 13.81 3.58
C ILE A 128 -9.71 13.73 5.11
N TYR A 129 -8.57 13.42 5.73
CA TYR A 129 -8.46 13.38 7.19
C TYR A 129 -8.77 14.75 7.81
N ASN A 130 -8.15 15.80 7.29
CA ASN A 130 -8.30 17.18 7.79
C ASN A 130 -9.67 17.80 7.47
N ALA A 131 -10.39 17.30 6.48
CA ALA A 131 -11.76 17.74 6.17
C ALA A 131 -12.80 17.24 7.18
N ASN A 132 -12.49 16.21 7.96
CA ASN A 132 -13.40 15.73 9.00
C ASN A 132 -13.30 16.65 10.26
N PRO A 133 -14.37 17.35 10.65
CA PRO A 133 -14.33 18.29 11.77
C PRO A 133 -14.13 17.62 13.14
N LYS A 134 -14.27 16.29 13.21
CA LYS A 134 -14.01 15.51 14.43
C LYS A 134 -12.54 15.15 14.62
N ASN A 135 -11.72 15.34 13.59
CA ASN A 135 -10.30 15.02 13.65
C ASN A 135 -9.51 16.26 14.08
N GLU A 136 -8.50 16.05 14.91
CA GLU A 136 -7.45 17.04 15.10
C GLU A 136 -6.66 17.21 13.80
N LYS A 137 -6.49 18.47 13.35
CA LYS A 137 -5.82 18.76 12.09
C LYS A 137 -4.34 18.37 12.13
N ARG A 138 -3.88 17.72 11.09
CA ARG A 138 -2.48 17.35 10.88
C ARG A 138 -1.87 18.30 9.87
N ASP A 139 -0.89 19.08 10.30
CA ASP A 139 -0.14 20.01 9.48
C ASP A 139 1.18 19.41 8.98
N LEU A 140 2.01 20.21 8.31
CA LEU A 140 3.30 19.77 7.79
C LEU A 140 4.31 19.45 8.90
N GLN A 141 4.17 20.04 10.09
CA GLN A 141 5.01 19.70 11.23
C GLN A 141 4.65 18.30 11.72
N TRP A 142 3.35 18.02 11.90
CA TRP A 142 2.89 16.67 12.23
C TRP A 142 3.41 15.63 11.22
N VAL A 143 3.37 15.95 9.91
CA VAL A 143 3.88 15.05 8.86
C VAL A 143 5.37 14.78 9.06
N ARG A 144 6.20 15.81 9.30
CA ARG A 144 7.65 15.66 9.54
C ARG A 144 7.96 14.72 10.72
N GLU A 145 7.17 14.81 11.78
CA GLU A 145 7.41 14.09 13.02
C GLU A 145 6.85 12.66 13.02
N ASN A 146 5.77 12.41 12.28
CA ASN A 146 4.99 11.18 12.41
C ASN A 146 4.89 10.34 11.14
N ALA A 147 4.89 10.94 9.96
CA ALA A 147 4.85 10.18 8.72
C ALA A 147 6.22 9.57 8.41
N VAL A 148 6.24 8.35 7.89
CA VAL A 148 7.47 7.64 7.50
C VAL A 148 7.62 7.65 6.00
N ILE A 149 6.53 7.45 5.26
CA ILE A 149 6.53 7.41 3.80
C ILE A 149 5.46 8.36 3.27
N ILE A 150 5.87 9.24 2.35
CA ILE A 150 4.98 10.03 1.51
C ILE A 150 4.94 9.37 0.14
N HIS A 151 3.74 9.03 -0.33
CA HIS A 151 3.54 8.33 -1.59
C HIS A 151 2.73 9.20 -2.56
N TYR A 152 3.35 9.57 -3.66
CA TYR A 152 2.77 10.44 -4.69
C TYR A 152 2.03 9.62 -5.77
N TYR A 153 1.22 8.62 -5.36
CA TYR A 153 0.49 7.80 -6.32
C TYR A 153 -0.55 8.58 -7.13
N GLY A 154 -0.92 8.06 -8.29
CA GLY A 154 -1.88 8.69 -9.19
C GLY A 154 -1.23 9.61 -10.23
N LYS A 155 -2.05 10.50 -10.84
CA LYS A 155 -1.62 11.32 -11.99
C LYS A 155 -0.83 12.57 -11.60
N ASN A 156 -1.09 13.10 -10.39
CA ASN A 156 -0.42 14.30 -9.87
C ASN A 156 0.92 13.91 -9.25
N LYS A 157 2.02 14.43 -9.78
CA LYS A 157 3.38 14.06 -9.40
C LYS A 157 4.20 15.30 -9.09
N PRO A 158 5.05 15.31 -8.01
CA PRO A 158 5.82 16.49 -7.61
C PRO A 158 6.88 16.94 -8.64
N TRP A 159 7.27 16.06 -9.55
CA TRP A 159 8.21 16.37 -10.65
C TRP A 159 7.52 16.84 -11.94
N LYS A 160 6.21 17.08 -11.92
CA LYS A 160 5.46 17.62 -13.05
C LYS A 160 5.12 19.08 -12.82
N ASP A 161 5.14 19.87 -13.89
CA ASP A 161 4.70 21.27 -13.87
C ASP A 161 3.26 21.37 -13.34
N GLY A 162 3.04 22.39 -12.49
CA GLY A 162 1.73 22.65 -11.90
C GLY A 162 1.38 21.83 -10.66
N TYR A 163 2.32 21.07 -10.11
CA TYR A 163 2.12 20.44 -8.80
C TYR A 163 2.07 21.51 -7.70
N SER A 164 0.94 21.61 -7.00
CA SER A 164 0.67 22.71 -6.06
C SER A 164 0.10 22.25 -4.72
N VAL A 165 0.34 20.98 -4.32
CA VAL A 165 -0.17 20.43 -3.06
C VAL A 165 0.91 20.37 -1.97
N CYS A 166 0.48 20.35 -0.71
CA CYS A 166 1.34 20.65 0.42
C CYS A 166 2.50 19.65 0.64
N LEU A 167 2.31 18.37 0.31
CA LEU A 167 3.35 17.36 0.49
C LEU A 167 4.48 17.46 -0.55
N GLY A 168 4.36 18.31 -1.57
CA GLY A 168 5.44 18.61 -2.51
C GLY A 168 6.71 19.15 -1.85
N THR A 169 6.61 19.77 -0.69
CA THR A 169 7.76 20.28 0.08
C THR A 169 8.70 19.18 0.58
N PHE A 170 8.25 17.93 0.58
CA PHE A 170 9.07 16.76 0.98
C PHE A 170 9.75 16.08 -0.21
N TYR A 171 9.40 16.46 -1.43
CA TYR A 171 10.06 15.94 -2.62
C TYR A 171 11.41 16.65 -2.82
N PRO A 172 12.54 15.91 -2.89
CA PRO A 172 13.83 16.53 -3.12
C PRO A 172 13.88 17.10 -4.54
N HIS A 173 14.01 18.42 -4.66
CA HIS A 173 14.35 19.04 -5.93
C HIS A 173 15.83 18.74 -6.18
N CYS A 174 16.13 17.98 -7.24
CA CYS A 174 17.49 17.89 -7.75
C CYS A 174 17.77 19.19 -8.49
N ASP A 175 18.64 20.04 -7.92
CA ASP A 175 19.25 21.18 -8.59
C ASP A 175 20.22 20.70 -9.69
#